data_a555c09992ee34bc6f4730aa788a00e7
#
_entry.id   a555c09992ee34bc6f4730aa788a00e7
#
_cell.length_a   1.000
_cell.length_b   1.000
_cell.length_c   1.000
_cell.angle_alpha   90.00
_cell.angle_beta   90.00
_cell.angle_gamma   90.00
#
_symmetry.space_group_name_H-M   'P 1'
#
loop_
_entity.id
_entity.type
_entity.pdbx_description
1 polymer ?
#
loop_
_entity_poly.entity_id
_entity_poly.type
_entity_poly.pdbx_seq_one_letter_code
_entity_poly.pdbx_strand_id
1 'polypeptide(L)'
;MSHFGFENDIHSVLRLDMPITNAPIARWQRKASTSSSTNTNSLSPNKSVNRSVSLSKTPSKTPGKNGKTQNTPSKAGGDRFIPTRNNKQLDVASFLISKENEPMEEIASTTAPKQKAWSVTLNGYDIEEAKILHLGGKPLNAPEGYQNNLKVLYSQVPTPVSIKKSRYISSVPERILDAPDIKNDFYLNLMDWGRQNLLAVGLANHVYLWDAGAGDIVLLKKMEDDGEHICSVSWSKDGNFLAIGTSDCKVELWDVQYQKRLRSMDGHLARVSCLCWNDHVLSSGSRSGLIHQHDVRVADHHIFTFGGHTQEVCGLTWSPDGKYLASGGNDNMVYIWPMTTGSEYQAIHSLNEHQGAVKALAWCPWQPNILASGGGTSDRHIRIWNANSGSCISALDTCSQVSSLVFAPNYKELVSGHGFAHDKVIIWKYPSLSKVAELEGHEDRVLNLALSPDASTVASVAADETIRLWKSFEKDAVKKPKFTSSIIQQHIR
;
A
#
# COMPACT_ATOMS: atom_id res chain seq x y z
N MET A 1 -21.24 -8.49 11.41
CA MET A 1 -21.57 -8.81 12.81
C MET A 1 -22.11 -7.55 13.43
N SER A 2 -23.29 -7.60 14.02
CA SER A 2 -23.99 -6.43 14.53
C SER A 2 -23.33 -5.89 15.80
N HIS A 3 -23.42 -4.58 15.99
CA HIS A 3 -22.94 -3.84 17.18
C HIS A 3 -23.40 -4.46 18.52
N PHE A 4 -24.54 -5.13 18.53
CA PHE A 4 -25.12 -5.82 19.68
C PHE A 4 -24.33 -7.07 20.15
N GLY A 5 -23.56 -7.72 19.27
CA GLY A 5 -22.72 -8.87 19.66
C GLY A 5 -21.54 -8.42 20.52
N PHE A 6 -20.95 -7.29 20.19
CA PHE A 6 -19.77 -6.75 20.89
C PHE A 6 -20.11 -6.21 22.30
N GLU A 7 -21.29 -5.57 22.47
CA GLU A 7 -21.75 -5.11 23.78
C GLU A 7 -22.07 -6.28 24.74
N ASN A 8 -22.67 -7.34 24.23
CA ASN A 8 -22.94 -8.54 25.04
C ASN A 8 -21.63 -9.25 25.49
N ASP A 9 -20.60 -9.26 24.66
CA ASP A 9 -19.29 -9.82 25.01
C ASP A 9 -18.60 -8.99 26.10
N ILE A 10 -18.68 -7.67 26.05
CA ILE A 10 -18.16 -6.79 27.09
C ILE A 10 -18.92 -6.97 28.41
N HIS A 11 -20.25 -7.04 28.38
CA HIS A 11 -21.03 -7.27 29.57
C HIS A 11 -20.81 -8.65 30.20
N SER A 12 -20.52 -9.68 29.43
CA SER A 12 -20.19 -11.02 29.95
C SER A 12 -18.81 -11.06 30.64
N VAL A 13 -17.83 -10.25 30.17
CA VAL A 13 -16.50 -10.16 30.78
C VAL A 13 -16.48 -9.31 32.06
N LEU A 14 -17.43 -8.38 32.22
CA LEU A 14 -17.51 -7.47 33.37
C LEU A 14 -18.37 -8.02 34.54
N ARG A 15 -19.01 -9.18 34.38
CA ARG A 15 -19.74 -9.82 35.49
C ARG A 15 -18.75 -10.46 36.46
N LEU A 16 -18.62 -9.86 37.64
CA LEU A 16 -17.72 -10.26 38.72
C LEU A 16 -18.26 -11.46 39.58
N ASP A 17 -19.47 -11.88 39.33
CA ASP A 17 -20.23 -12.90 40.09
C ASP A 17 -20.20 -14.30 39.46
N MET A 18 -19.57 -14.45 38.29
CA MET A 18 -19.40 -15.75 37.62
C MET A 18 -17.93 -16.21 37.70
N PRO A 19 -17.64 -17.52 37.91
CA PRO A 19 -16.28 -18.00 37.85
C PRO A 19 -15.68 -17.79 36.45
N ILE A 20 -14.49 -17.20 36.37
CA ILE A 20 -13.77 -16.93 35.11
C ILE A 20 -13.28 -18.25 34.53
N THR A 21 -14.08 -18.88 33.66
CA THR A 21 -13.75 -20.15 33.02
C THR A 21 -12.79 -20.06 31.85
N ASN A 22 -12.58 -18.85 31.28
CA ASN A 22 -11.72 -18.59 30.12
C ASN A 22 -10.66 -17.51 30.33
N ALA A 23 -10.13 -17.37 31.54
CA ALA A 23 -9.02 -16.45 31.80
C ALA A 23 -7.75 -16.93 31.06
N PRO A 24 -6.95 -16.02 30.45
CA PRO A 24 -5.67 -16.40 29.87
C PRO A 24 -4.78 -17.04 30.94
N ILE A 25 -4.29 -18.23 30.66
CA ILE A 25 -3.43 -19.01 31.56
C ILE A 25 -2.24 -18.18 32.00
N ALA A 26 -2.02 -18.06 33.30
CA ALA A 26 -0.94 -17.31 33.89
C ALA A 26 0.44 -17.78 33.37
N ARG A 27 1.40 -16.88 33.21
CA ARG A 27 2.70 -17.16 32.59
C ARG A 27 3.49 -18.30 33.28
N TRP A 28 3.28 -18.51 34.57
CA TRP A 28 3.90 -19.60 35.33
C TRP A 28 3.26 -20.97 35.02
N GLN A 29 1.98 -21.02 34.68
CA GLN A 29 1.30 -22.22 34.24
C GLN A 29 1.66 -22.65 32.82
N ARG A 30 1.99 -21.69 31.93
CA ARG A 30 2.48 -21.97 30.56
C ARG A 30 3.84 -22.65 30.54
N LYS A 31 4.69 -22.43 31.55
CA LYS A 31 6.00 -23.10 31.66
C LYS A 31 5.90 -24.57 32.09
N ALA A 32 4.81 -24.97 32.75
CA ALA A 32 4.62 -26.35 33.17
C ALA A 32 4.12 -27.30 32.08
N SER A 33 3.51 -26.74 31.01
CA SER A 33 2.93 -27.54 29.91
C SER A 33 3.89 -27.82 28.74
N THR A 34 5.10 -27.21 28.73
CA THR A 34 6.09 -27.40 27.65
C THR A 34 7.13 -28.48 27.95
N SER A 35 7.05 -29.19 29.09
CA SER A 35 8.04 -30.20 29.48
C SER A 35 7.50 -31.66 29.50
N SER A 36 6.35 -31.93 28.89
CA SER A 36 5.84 -33.31 28.80
C SER A 36 5.14 -33.58 27.45
N SER A 37 5.94 -33.92 26.47
CA SER A 37 5.43 -34.69 25.33
C SER A 37 6.47 -35.72 24.87
N THR A 38 6.43 -36.90 25.47
CA THR A 38 6.80 -38.13 24.78
C THR A 38 6.05 -39.30 25.40
N ASN A 39 5.20 -39.85 24.57
CA ASN A 39 4.78 -41.26 24.43
C ASN A 39 4.09 -42.07 25.56
N THR A 40 2.91 -42.50 25.17
CA THR A 40 2.32 -43.84 25.09
C THR A 40 1.50 -44.37 26.28
N ASN A 41 0.23 -44.60 25.90
CA ASN A 41 -0.67 -45.71 26.22
C ASN A 41 -0.89 -46.21 27.67
N SER A 42 -2.19 -46.15 28.01
CA SER A 42 -3.01 -47.20 28.67
C SER A 42 -3.11 -47.24 30.21
N LEU A 43 -4.41 -47.20 30.59
CA LEU A 43 -5.03 -47.86 31.75
C LEU A 43 -4.84 -47.27 33.16
N SER A 44 -5.98 -46.81 33.69
CA SER A 44 -6.30 -46.62 35.12
C SER A 44 -6.22 -47.95 35.89
N PRO A 45 -6.39 -48.06 37.25
CA PRO A 45 -6.81 -47.07 38.26
C PRO A 45 -6.07 -47.10 39.62
N ASN A 46 -6.42 -46.09 40.46
CA ASN A 46 -6.41 -46.13 41.95
C ASN A 46 -5.14 -46.47 42.72
N LYS A 47 -4.61 -45.53 43.49
CA LYS A 47 -4.56 -45.60 44.97
C LYS A 47 -3.83 -44.40 45.57
N SER A 48 -4.43 -43.86 46.61
CA SER A 48 -3.89 -42.90 47.59
C SER A 48 -2.61 -43.41 48.24
N VAL A 49 -1.57 -42.55 48.33
CA VAL A 49 -0.57 -42.61 49.42
C VAL A 49 -0.01 -41.23 49.68
N ASN A 50 -0.21 -40.75 50.91
CA ASN A 50 0.53 -39.67 51.56
C ASN A 50 2.04 -39.91 51.56
N ARG A 51 2.81 -38.96 51.12
CA ARG A 51 4.20 -38.85 51.59
C ARG A 51 4.68 -37.40 51.55
N SER A 52 4.93 -36.91 52.75
CA SER A 52 5.74 -35.74 53.09
C SER A 52 7.13 -35.84 52.45
N VAL A 53 7.57 -34.81 51.75
CA VAL A 53 8.98 -34.65 51.40
C VAL A 53 9.40 -33.20 51.61
N SER A 54 10.43 -33.12 52.37
CA SER A 54 11.26 -32.09 52.95
C SER A 54 11.65 -30.97 51.97
N LEU A 55 11.73 -29.77 52.57
CA LEU A 55 12.39 -28.55 52.11
C LEU A 55 13.81 -28.82 51.61
N SER A 56 14.12 -28.38 50.42
CA SER A 56 15.49 -28.14 49.96
C SER A 56 15.79 -26.65 49.80
N LYS A 57 16.85 -26.30 50.38
CA LYS A 57 17.44 -25.01 50.70
C LYS A 57 17.66 -24.10 49.48
N THR A 58 17.27 -22.83 49.63
CA THR A 58 17.79 -21.69 48.83
C THR A 58 19.15 -21.27 49.36
N PRO A 59 20.11 -20.89 48.50
CA PRO A 59 21.37 -20.32 48.97
C PRO A 59 21.19 -18.85 49.27
N SER A 60 21.40 -18.53 50.54
CA SER A 60 21.56 -17.17 51.04
C SER A 60 22.97 -16.65 50.72
N LYS A 61 23.07 -15.52 50.05
CA LYS A 61 24.24 -14.65 50.12
C LYS A 61 23.81 -13.28 50.61
N THR A 62 24.07 -13.03 51.87
CA THR A 62 23.99 -11.73 52.53
C THR A 62 25.35 -11.08 52.47
N PRO A 63 25.53 -9.82 52.02
CA PRO A 63 26.69 -9.03 52.36
C PRO A 63 26.41 -8.25 53.64
N GLY A 64 27.45 -8.10 54.41
CA GLY A 64 27.48 -7.67 55.80
C GLY A 64 26.97 -6.28 56.12
N LYS A 65 26.60 -6.17 57.36
CA LYS A 65 26.20 -4.99 58.11
C LYS A 65 27.23 -3.86 58.06
N ASN A 66 26.76 -2.66 57.67
CA ASN A 66 27.22 -1.44 58.31
C ASN A 66 25.99 -0.64 58.71
N GLY A 67 25.87 -0.42 60.02
CA GLY A 67 24.72 0.21 60.60
C GLY A 67 24.65 1.71 60.34
N LYS A 68 23.48 2.11 59.81
CA LYS A 68 22.87 3.42 60.04
C LYS A 68 21.39 3.19 60.23
N THR A 69 20.88 3.61 61.36
CA THR A 69 19.46 3.71 61.69
C THR A 69 18.71 4.36 60.56
N GLN A 70 18.02 3.58 59.76
CA GLN A 70 17.07 4.10 58.82
C GLN A 70 15.76 4.33 59.54
N ASN A 71 15.39 5.58 59.69
CA ASN A 71 14.02 5.98 59.93
C ASN A 71 13.16 5.37 58.82
N THR A 72 12.29 4.47 59.17
CA THR A 72 11.24 3.99 58.29
C THR A 72 10.46 5.21 57.80
N PRO A 73 10.36 5.46 56.50
CA PRO A 73 9.50 6.55 56.00
C PRO A 73 8.08 6.22 56.44
N SER A 74 7.47 7.14 57.17
CA SER A 74 6.03 7.15 57.45
C SER A 74 5.28 6.89 56.14
N LYS A 75 4.31 6.00 56.16
CA LYS A 75 3.39 5.70 55.08
C LYS A 75 2.63 6.97 54.63
N ALA A 76 3.29 7.87 53.93
CA ALA A 76 2.66 8.97 53.22
C ALA A 76 2.59 8.61 51.74
N GLY A 77 2.04 7.47 51.45
CA GLY A 77 1.68 7.08 50.11
C GLY A 77 0.37 6.35 50.20
N GLY A 78 -0.64 6.83 49.59
CA GLY A 78 -1.94 6.15 49.54
C GLY A 78 -1.81 4.72 49.00
N ASP A 79 -2.79 3.93 49.27
CA ASP A 79 -2.95 2.60 48.68
C ASP A 79 -2.72 2.66 47.19
N ARG A 80 -2.07 1.64 46.61
CA ARG A 80 -1.82 1.56 45.17
C ARG A 80 -3.12 1.61 44.32
N PHE A 81 -4.26 1.38 44.93
CA PHE A 81 -5.57 1.47 44.31
C PHE A 81 -6.28 2.80 44.54
N ILE A 82 -5.76 3.64 45.43
CA ILE A 82 -6.32 4.98 45.70
C ILE A 82 -5.35 6.01 45.16
N PRO A 83 -5.69 6.75 44.11
CA PRO A 83 -4.83 7.77 43.55
C PRO A 83 -4.66 8.94 44.55
N THR A 84 -3.40 9.33 44.82
CA THR A 84 -3.11 10.55 45.56
C THR A 84 -3.33 11.76 44.66
N ARG A 85 -4.15 12.70 45.10
CA ARG A 85 -4.41 13.97 44.40
C ARG A 85 -3.77 15.12 45.18
N ASN A 86 -3.28 16.10 44.44
CA ASN A 86 -2.93 17.40 45.02
C ASN A 86 -4.02 18.42 44.67
N ASN A 87 -4.07 19.56 45.35
CA ASN A 87 -5.08 20.57 45.13
C ASN A 87 -5.16 21.06 43.67
N LYS A 88 -3.98 21.23 43.02
CA LYS A 88 -3.95 21.64 41.59
C LYS A 88 -4.60 20.62 40.64
N GLN A 89 -4.50 19.33 40.95
CA GLN A 89 -5.13 18.28 40.15
C GLN A 89 -6.66 18.26 40.35
N LEU A 90 -7.12 18.62 41.55
CA LEU A 90 -8.57 18.76 41.80
C LEU A 90 -9.15 19.93 41.03
N ASP A 91 -8.47 21.10 41.00
CA ASP A 91 -8.88 22.26 40.25
C ASP A 91 -8.95 22.00 38.76
N VAL A 92 -7.93 21.32 38.19
CA VAL A 92 -7.93 20.93 36.78
C VAL A 92 -9.04 19.91 36.46
N ALA A 93 -9.28 18.94 37.35
CA ALA A 93 -10.36 17.98 37.16
C ALA A 93 -11.74 18.66 37.19
N SER A 94 -11.94 19.59 38.11
CA SER A 94 -13.16 20.41 38.19
C SER A 94 -13.37 21.23 36.92
N PHE A 95 -12.33 21.87 36.41
CA PHE A 95 -12.36 22.64 35.17
C PHE A 95 -12.75 21.78 33.96
N LEU A 96 -12.15 20.60 33.82
CA LEU A 96 -12.44 19.70 32.70
C LEU A 96 -13.89 19.19 32.73
N ILE A 97 -14.40 18.83 33.91
CA ILE A 97 -15.79 18.39 34.07
C ILE A 97 -16.76 19.53 33.80
N SER A 98 -16.44 20.78 34.18
CA SER A 98 -17.28 21.94 33.90
C SER A 98 -17.33 22.26 32.41
N LYS A 99 -16.20 22.10 31.68
CA LYS A 99 -16.09 22.36 30.25
C LYS A 99 -16.94 21.39 29.40
N GLU A 100 -17.13 20.15 29.84
CA GLU A 100 -18.00 19.18 29.14
C GLU A 100 -19.47 19.53 29.18
N ASN A 101 -19.87 20.39 30.10
CA ASN A 101 -21.28 20.78 30.26
C ASN A 101 -21.64 22.12 29.58
N GLU A 102 -20.68 22.78 28.92
CA GLU A 102 -20.98 24.01 28.17
C GLU A 102 -21.26 23.68 26.69
N PRO A 103 -22.30 24.30 26.07
CA PRO A 103 -22.57 24.12 24.64
C PRO A 103 -21.37 24.66 23.84
N MET A 104 -20.86 23.84 22.90
CA MET A 104 -19.76 24.19 22.00
C MET A 104 -20.15 25.41 21.14
N GLU A 105 -19.69 26.59 21.52
CA GLU A 105 -19.53 27.69 20.57
C GLU A 105 -18.25 27.50 19.78
N GLU A 106 -18.35 27.49 18.44
CA GLU A 106 -17.23 27.42 17.52
C GLU A 106 -16.27 28.61 17.73
N ILE A 107 -15.26 28.44 18.57
CA ILE A 107 -14.17 29.42 18.72
C ILE A 107 -13.13 29.13 17.64
N ALA A 108 -12.93 30.14 16.79
CA ALA A 108 -12.05 30.14 15.64
C ALA A 108 -10.68 29.50 15.91
N SER A 109 -10.24 28.66 15.01
CA SER A 109 -9.04 27.80 15.03
C SER A 109 -7.68 28.49 15.18
N THR A 110 -7.63 29.82 15.28
CA THR A 110 -6.38 30.60 15.37
C THR A 110 -5.85 30.82 16.78
N THR A 111 -6.65 30.56 17.83
CA THR A 111 -6.27 30.79 19.24
C THR A 111 -5.72 29.53 19.91
N ALA A 112 -6.02 28.36 19.39
CA ALA A 112 -5.63 27.08 19.98
C ALA A 112 -4.10 26.90 20.25
N PRO A 113 -3.18 27.24 19.33
CA PRO A 113 -1.75 27.04 19.60
C PRO A 113 -1.19 27.96 20.69
N LYS A 114 -1.75 29.15 20.85
CA LYS A 114 -1.34 30.09 21.90
C LYS A 114 -1.83 29.63 23.28
N GLN A 115 -3.06 29.17 23.38
CA GLN A 115 -3.61 28.60 24.63
C GLN A 115 -2.84 27.36 25.07
N LYS A 116 -2.46 26.50 24.12
CA LYS A 116 -1.63 25.31 24.39
C LYS A 116 -0.24 25.69 24.94
N ALA A 117 0.43 26.65 24.33
CA ALA A 117 1.72 27.14 24.82
C ALA A 117 1.61 27.77 26.22
N TRP A 118 0.53 28.50 26.50
CA TRP A 118 0.30 29.08 27.82
C TRP A 118 -0.01 28.03 28.89
N SER A 119 -0.81 27.03 28.56
CA SER A 119 -1.13 25.95 29.49
C SER A 119 0.14 25.18 29.92
N VAL A 120 1.03 24.91 28.98
CA VAL A 120 2.30 24.21 29.22
C VAL A 120 3.26 25.08 30.09
N THR A 121 3.34 26.39 29.81
CA THR A 121 4.27 27.28 30.58
C THR A 121 3.79 27.53 32.00
N LEU A 122 2.49 27.66 32.25
CA LEU A 122 1.93 27.94 33.56
C LEU A 122 1.78 26.72 34.45
N ASN A 123 1.37 25.59 33.86
CA ASN A 123 1.05 24.37 34.61
C ASN A 123 2.10 23.26 34.48
N GLY A 124 3.05 23.39 33.53
CA GLY A 124 4.06 22.38 33.22
C GLY A 124 3.56 21.21 32.41
N TYR A 125 2.28 21.21 31.98
CA TYR A 125 1.65 20.22 31.12
C TYR A 125 0.46 20.82 30.38
N ASP A 126 0.02 20.18 29.29
CA ASP A 126 -1.17 20.59 28.55
C ASP A 126 -2.44 20.19 29.32
N ILE A 127 -3.32 21.16 29.58
CA ILE A 127 -4.58 20.93 30.33
C ILE A 127 -5.53 20.02 29.54
N GLU A 128 -5.53 20.09 28.20
CA GLU A 128 -6.41 19.25 27.36
C GLU A 128 -5.94 17.78 27.33
N GLU A 129 -4.66 17.52 27.51
CA GLU A 129 -4.08 16.18 27.63
C GLU A 129 -4.02 15.68 29.08
N ALA A 130 -4.40 16.52 30.05
CA ALA A 130 -4.32 16.19 31.45
C ALA A 130 -5.35 15.12 31.85
N LYS A 131 -4.88 14.05 32.47
CA LYS A 131 -5.75 12.99 32.99
C LYS A 131 -6.34 13.41 34.34
N ILE A 132 -7.63 13.21 34.55
CA ILE A 132 -8.33 13.48 35.82
C ILE A 132 -7.73 12.68 36.98
N LEU A 133 -7.20 11.48 36.72
CA LEU A 133 -6.54 10.62 37.68
C LEU A 133 -5.11 10.33 37.24
N HIS A 134 -4.14 10.71 38.06
CA HIS A 134 -2.74 10.39 37.84
C HIS A 134 -2.35 9.22 38.74
N LEU A 135 -2.35 8.01 38.18
CA LEU A 135 -1.88 6.80 38.84
C LEU A 135 -0.35 6.67 38.64
N GLY A 136 0.43 6.62 39.72
CA GLY A 136 1.84 6.39 39.62
C GLY A 136 2.73 7.64 39.55
N GLY A 137 2.23 8.80 39.95
CA GLY A 137 3.01 10.02 40.15
C GLY A 137 3.99 9.91 41.34
N LYS A 138 5.05 10.73 41.35
CA LYS A 138 5.97 10.86 42.48
C LYS A 138 5.18 11.39 43.70
N PRO A 139 5.23 10.72 44.86
CA PRO A 139 4.65 11.27 46.08
C PRO A 139 5.26 12.63 46.44
N LEU A 140 4.46 13.53 47.03
CA LEU A 140 4.86 14.92 47.36
C LEU A 140 6.16 15.00 48.18
N ASN A 141 6.44 14.02 49.05
CA ASN A 141 7.61 13.95 49.92
C ASN A 141 8.61 12.87 49.47
N ALA A 142 8.63 12.45 48.23
CA ALA A 142 9.58 11.45 47.77
C ALA A 142 11.01 12.02 47.68
N PRO A 143 12.04 11.30 48.15
CA PRO A 143 13.42 11.71 48.03
C PRO A 143 13.84 11.88 46.56
N GLU A 144 14.89 12.70 46.35
CA GLU A 144 15.50 12.80 45.01
C GLU A 144 15.98 11.42 44.57
N GLY A 145 15.61 11.05 43.30
CA GLY A 145 15.92 9.72 42.76
C GLY A 145 14.84 8.66 42.98
N TYR A 146 13.67 9.00 43.58
CA TYR A 146 12.58 8.07 43.73
C TYR A 146 12.10 7.55 42.34
N GLN A 147 12.30 6.25 42.14
CA GLN A 147 11.73 5.56 40.97
C GLN A 147 10.48 4.79 41.41
N ASN A 148 9.35 5.17 40.82
CA ASN A 148 8.13 4.43 41.05
C ASN A 148 8.15 3.16 40.19
N ASN A 149 8.26 2.00 40.84
CA ASN A 149 8.27 0.70 40.15
C ASN A 149 6.96 0.42 39.39
N LEU A 150 5.88 1.13 39.72
CA LEU A 150 4.59 1.04 39.01
C LEU A 150 4.54 1.94 37.78
N LYS A 151 5.50 2.85 37.60
CA LYS A 151 5.54 3.70 36.39
C LYS A 151 5.62 2.89 35.10
N VAL A 152 6.31 1.75 35.15
CA VAL A 152 6.41 0.81 34.00
C VAL A 152 5.07 0.13 33.70
N LEU A 153 4.20 -0.06 34.69
CA LEU A 153 2.92 -0.74 34.57
C LEU A 153 1.77 0.22 34.22
N TYR A 154 1.82 1.46 34.71
CA TYR A 154 0.68 2.38 34.61
C TYR A 154 0.97 3.69 33.87
N SER A 155 2.21 4.07 33.68
CA SER A 155 2.56 5.11 32.73
C SER A 155 2.93 4.46 31.40
N GLN A 156 1.97 4.24 30.54
CA GLN A 156 2.26 4.33 29.12
C GLN A 156 2.63 5.80 28.90
N VAL A 157 3.92 6.13 29.04
CA VAL A 157 4.45 7.31 28.38
C VAL A 157 4.08 7.06 26.90
N PRO A 158 3.23 7.88 26.27
CA PRO A 158 3.05 7.78 24.84
C PRO A 158 4.48 7.82 24.29
N THR A 159 4.92 6.70 23.73
CA THR A 159 6.19 6.66 23.01
C THR A 159 6.13 7.88 22.12
N PRO A 160 7.11 8.80 22.19
CA PRO A 160 7.08 9.98 21.35
C PRO A 160 6.75 9.45 19.96
N VAL A 161 5.60 9.85 19.42
CA VAL A 161 5.16 9.44 18.10
C VAL A 161 6.32 9.88 17.24
N SER A 162 7.16 8.92 16.87
CA SER A 162 8.24 9.17 15.94
C SER A 162 7.52 9.76 14.75
N ILE A 163 7.58 11.07 14.61
CA ILE A 163 7.10 11.76 13.42
C ILE A 163 7.93 11.09 12.34
N LYS A 164 7.30 10.13 11.65
CA LYS A 164 7.92 9.48 10.50
C LYS A 164 8.22 10.64 9.57
N LYS A 165 9.50 11.04 9.52
CA LYS A 165 9.93 12.07 8.59
C LYS A 165 9.40 11.62 7.24
N SER A 166 8.46 12.35 6.66
CA SER A 166 8.02 12.11 5.30
C SER A 166 9.28 12.22 4.44
N ARG A 167 9.49 11.25 3.52
CA ARG A 167 10.61 11.39 2.60
C ARG A 167 10.42 12.67 1.78
N TYR A 168 11.52 13.28 1.44
CA TYR A 168 11.51 14.38 0.48
C TYR A 168 11.22 13.79 -0.92
N ILE A 169 10.21 14.31 -1.59
CA ILE A 169 9.90 14.01 -2.99
C ILE A 169 10.10 15.31 -3.74
N SER A 170 11.00 15.30 -4.73
CA SER A 170 11.23 16.45 -5.56
C SER A 170 10.00 16.72 -6.44
N SER A 171 9.51 17.95 -6.42
CA SER A 171 8.48 18.42 -7.35
C SER A 171 9.05 18.80 -8.73
N VAL A 172 10.38 18.80 -8.88
CA VAL A 172 11.06 19.09 -10.15
C VAL A 172 11.48 17.77 -10.79
N PRO A 173 11.22 17.55 -12.09
CA PRO A 173 11.65 16.34 -12.78
C PRO A 173 13.19 16.26 -12.82
N GLU A 174 13.73 15.04 -12.72
CA GLU A 174 15.18 14.80 -12.85
C GLU A 174 15.66 15.00 -14.29
N ARG A 175 14.83 14.60 -15.25
CA ARG A 175 15.07 14.78 -16.69
C ARG A 175 13.78 15.13 -17.40
N ILE A 176 13.93 15.87 -18.50
CA ILE A 176 12.86 16.14 -19.46
C ILE A 176 13.41 15.69 -20.82
N LEU A 177 12.64 14.90 -21.54
CA LEU A 177 12.93 14.44 -22.89
C LEU A 177 11.86 14.99 -23.82
N ASP A 178 12.25 15.41 -25.01
CA ASP A 178 11.31 15.84 -26.05
C ASP A 178 10.65 14.62 -26.70
N ALA A 179 9.35 14.68 -26.89
CA ALA A 179 8.54 13.66 -27.53
C ALA A 179 7.66 14.27 -28.65
N PRO A 180 8.29 14.77 -29.72
CA PRO A 180 7.58 15.49 -30.76
C PRO A 180 6.54 14.61 -31.45
N ASP A 181 5.43 15.23 -31.88
CA ASP A 181 4.33 14.57 -32.59
C ASP A 181 3.67 13.41 -31.82
N ILE A 182 3.75 13.40 -30.51
CA ILE A 182 2.99 12.43 -29.73
C ILE A 182 1.48 12.62 -29.95
N LYS A 183 0.77 11.52 -30.19
CA LYS A 183 -0.67 11.59 -30.42
C LYS A 183 -1.40 11.96 -29.14
N ASN A 184 -2.05 13.13 -29.14
CA ASN A 184 -2.91 13.57 -28.04
C ASN A 184 -4.26 12.82 -28.07
N ASP A 185 -4.21 11.49 -27.88
CA ASP A 185 -5.37 10.61 -27.81
C ASP A 185 -5.39 9.86 -26.47
N PHE A 186 -6.46 10.06 -25.70
CA PHE A 186 -6.62 9.44 -24.38
C PHE A 186 -6.58 7.90 -24.44
N TYR A 187 -7.05 7.29 -25.50
CA TYR A 187 -7.23 5.84 -25.60
C TYR A 187 -5.93 5.08 -25.91
N LEU A 188 -4.88 5.77 -26.34
CA LEU A 188 -3.62 5.14 -26.77
C LEU A 188 -2.66 4.89 -25.58
N ASN A 189 -1.87 3.83 -25.68
CA ASN A 189 -0.85 3.46 -24.69
C ASN A 189 0.53 3.51 -25.32
N LEU A 190 1.08 4.72 -25.42
CA LEU A 190 2.24 5.04 -26.26
C LEU A 190 3.59 4.90 -25.56
N MET A 191 3.65 4.54 -24.28
CA MET A 191 4.90 4.47 -23.54
C MET A 191 4.92 3.26 -22.59
N ASP A 192 6.04 2.53 -22.58
CA ASP A 192 6.30 1.46 -21.60
C ASP A 192 7.80 1.37 -21.30
N TRP A 193 8.17 1.02 -20.05
CA TRP A 193 9.55 0.95 -19.58
C TRP A 193 9.98 -0.48 -19.33
N GLY A 194 10.85 -1.00 -20.18
CA GLY A 194 11.32 -2.38 -20.16
C GLY A 194 12.32 -2.70 -19.04
N ARG A 195 12.41 -3.96 -18.70
CA ARG A 195 13.28 -4.46 -17.63
C ARG A 195 14.78 -4.20 -17.87
N GLN A 196 15.20 -4.07 -19.12
CA GLN A 196 16.58 -3.72 -19.51
C GLN A 196 16.87 -2.22 -19.42
N ASN A 197 16.00 -1.45 -18.78
CA ASN A 197 16.09 0.00 -18.63
C ASN A 197 15.96 0.78 -19.95
N LEU A 198 15.26 0.20 -20.92
CA LEU A 198 14.88 0.82 -22.18
C LEU A 198 13.45 1.32 -22.11
N LEU A 199 13.25 2.60 -22.39
CA LEU A 199 11.94 3.22 -22.52
C LEU A 199 11.50 3.18 -23.98
N ALA A 200 10.40 2.52 -24.29
CA ALA A 200 9.78 2.51 -25.60
C ALA A 200 8.71 3.61 -25.70
N VAL A 201 8.75 4.39 -26.76
CA VAL A 201 7.81 5.49 -27.00
C VAL A 201 7.34 5.47 -28.43
N GLY A 202 6.01 5.52 -28.64
CA GLY A 202 5.36 5.70 -29.95
C GLY A 202 5.13 7.17 -30.24
N LEU A 203 5.81 7.70 -31.26
CA LEU A 203 5.67 9.09 -31.72
C LEU A 203 5.13 9.08 -33.14
N ALA A 204 3.90 9.52 -33.33
CA ALA A 204 3.20 9.46 -34.59
C ALA A 204 3.30 8.07 -35.26
N ASN A 205 4.07 7.93 -36.35
CA ASN A 205 4.29 6.72 -37.11
C ASN A 205 5.62 6.00 -36.78
N HIS A 206 6.34 6.43 -35.73
CA HIS A 206 7.63 5.90 -35.31
C HIS A 206 7.59 5.28 -33.91
N VAL A 207 8.44 4.30 -33.66
CA VAL A 207 8.73 3.78 -32.31
C VAL A 207 10.21 4.02 -32.01
N TYR A 208 10.46 4.76 -30.95
CA TYR A 208 11.80 5.03 -30.45
C TYR A 208 12.07 4.27 -29.15
N LEU A 209 13.31 3.86 -28.99
CA LEU A 209 13.83 3.29 -27.76
C LEU A 209 14.86 4.27 -27.18
N TRP A 210 14.65 4.65 -25.93
CA TRP A 210 15.61 5.46 -25.19
C TRP A 210 16.24 4.63 -24.07
N ASP A 211 17.59 4.57 -24.07
CA ASP A 211 18.35 3.92 -22.99
C ASP A 211 18.50 4.91 -21.81
N ALA A 212 17.87 4.60 -20.70
CA ALA A 212 17.90 5.47 -19.51
C ALA A 212 19.29 5.48 -18.83
N GLY A 213 20.14 4.48 -19.08
CA GLY A 213 21.50 4.38 -18.57
C GLY A 213 22.50 5.17 -19.41
N ALA A 214 22.54 4.90 -20.73
CA ALA A 214 23.46 5.54 -21.66
C ALA A 214 22.97 6.91 -22.15
N GLY A 215 21.64 7.08 -22.25
CA GLY A 215 21.01 8.26 -22.82
C GLY A 215 20.84 8.20 -24.35
N ASP A 216 21.17 7.07 -24.96
CA ASP A 216 21.10 6.87 -26.41
C ASP A 216 19.64 6.69 -26.87
N ILE A 217 19.35 7.14 -28.09
CA ILE A 217 18.05 7.00 -28.74
C ILE A 217 18.21 6.16 -30.00
N VAL A 218 17.39 5.13 -30.13
CA VAL A 218 17.39 4.23 -31.29
C VAL A 218 15.99 4.23 -31.92
N LEU A 219 15.93 4.42 -33.24
CA LEU A 219 14.69 4.23 -34.00
C LEU A 219 14.52 2.73 -34.27
N LEU A 220 13.48 2.12 -33.67
CA LEU A 220 13.17 0.71 -33.84
C LEU A 220 12.31 0.45 -35.09
N LYS A 221 11.25 1.25 -35.25
CA LYS A 221 10.27 1.07 -36.33
C LYS A 221 9.85 2.40 -36.89
N LYS A 222 9.65 2.42 -38.22
CA LYS A 222 8.93 3.44 -38.96
C LYS A 222 7.79 2.78 -39.72
N MET A 223 6.55 3.34 -39.66
CA MET A 223 5.44 2.90 -40.49
C MET A 223 5.71 3.31 -41.96
N GLU A 224 5.24 2.53 -42.90
CA GLU A 224 5.44 2.79 -44.32
C GLU A 224 4.50 3.88 -44.85
N ASP A 225 3.24 3.88 -44.34
CA ASP A 225 2.23 4.85 -44.71
C ASP A 225 2.16 6.00 -43.71
N ASP A 226 2.23 7.25 -44.19
CA ASP A 226 2.17 8.44 -43.35
C ASP A 226 0.79 8.67 -42.68
N GLY A 227 -0.26 7.98 -43.17
CA GLY A 227 -1.59 8.00 -42.55
C GLY A 227 -1.75 7.08 -41.37
N GLU A 228 -0.87 6.10 -41.23
CA GLU A 228 -0.88 5.13 -40.13
C GLU A 228 -0.07 5.66 -38.92
N HIS A 229 -0.42 5.16 -37.76
CA HIS A 229 0.26 5.57 -36.54
C HIS A 229 0.33 4.43 -35.52
N ILE A 230 1.26 4.57 -34.58
CA ILE A 230 1.41 3.67 -33.45
C ILE A 230 0.30 3.94 -32.44
N CYS A 231 -0.33 2.89 -31.94
CA CYS A 231 -1.44 2.98 -30.98
C CYS A 231 -1.06 2.47 -29.58
N SER A 232 -0.19 1.47 -29.51
CA SER A 232 0.23 0.91 -28.24
C SER A 232 1.61 0.26 -28.33
N VAL A 233 2.33 0.27 -27.20
CA VAL A 233 3.61 -0.43 -27.03
C VAL A 233 3.59 -1.17 -25.70
N SER A 234 4.20 -2.36 -25.66
CA SER A 234 4.32 -3.12 -24.42
C SER A 234 5.52 -4.07 -24.45
N TRP A 235 6.33 -4.01 -23.40
CA TRP A 235 7.49 -4.87 -23.23
C TRP A 235 7.11 -6.25 -22.73
N SER A 236 7.79 -7.27 -23.23
CA SER A 236 7.77 -8.59 -22.62
C SER A 236 8.40 -8.57 -21.22
N LYS A 237 8.01 -9.50 -20.34
CA LYS A 237 8.49 -9.53 -18.95
C LYS A 237 10.02 -9.66 -18.82
N ASP A 238 10.68 -10.29 -19.78
CA ASP A 238 12.15 -10.44 -19.85
C ASP A 238 12.84 -9.18 -20.42
N GLY A 239 12.08 -8.31 -21.10
CA GLY A 239 12.59 -7.08 -21.71
C GLY A 239 13.31 -7.28 -23.05
N ASN A 240 13.23 -8.46 -23.67
CA ASN A 240 13.89 -8.76 -24.94
C ASN A 240 13.03 -8.40 -26.13
N PHE A 241 11.71 -8.50 -25.98
CA PHE A 241 10.74 -8.29 -27.06
C PHE A 241 9.82 -7.12 -26.77
N LEU A 242 9.50 -6.40 -27.81
CA LEU A 242 8.51 -5.32 -27.78
C LEU A 242 7.33 -5.68 -28.68
N ALA A 243 6.11 -5.64 -28.13
CA ALA A 243 4.88 -5.70 -28.89
C ALA A 243 4.44 -4.28 -29.27
N ILE A 244 4.03 -4.10 -30.49
CA ILE A 244 3.59 -2.82 -31.06
C ILE A 244 2.20 -3.03 -31.67
N GLY A 245 1.21 -2.27 -31.19
CA GLY A 245 -0.13 -2.21 -31.77
C GLY A 245 -0.27 -0.99 -32.68
N THR A 246 -0.86 -1.20 -33.83
CA THR A 246 -0.89 -0.21 -34.90
C THR A 246 -2.33 0.18 -35.27
N SER A 247 -2.48 1.30 -35.98
CA SER A 247 -3.77 1.77 -36.49
C SER A 247 -4.33 0.93 -37.63
N ASP A 248 -3.46 0.20 -38.34
CA ASP A 248 -3.81 -0.75 -39.39
C ASP A 248 -4.22 -2.14 -38.87
N CYS A 249 -4.67 -2.19 -37.61
CA CYS A 249 -5.24 -3.38 -36.95
C CYS A 249 -4.25 -4.53 -36.70
N LYS A 250 -2.95 -4.32 -36.81
CA LYS A 250 -1.93 -5.34 -36.62
C LYS A 250 -1.27 -5.24 -35.26
N VAL A 251 -0.83 -6.38 -34.77
CA VAL A 251 0.07 -6.49 -33.63
C VAL A 251 1.40 -7.04 -34.12
N GLU A 252 2.44 -6.27 -33.96
CA GLU A 252 3.79 -6.68 -34.37
C GLU A 252 4.65 -7.04 -33.17
N LEU A 253 5.46 -8.08 -33.32
CA LEU A 253 6.45 -8.51 -32.35
C LEU A 253 7.85 -8.21 -32.87
N TRP A 254 8.60 -7.45 -32.10
CA TRP A 254 9.97 -7.03 -32.44
C TRP A 254 10.98 -7.58 -31.44
N ASP A 255 12.08 -8.08 -31.98
CA ASP A 255 13.30 -8.36 -31.21
C ASP A 255 14.11 -7.07 -31.12
N VAL A 256 14.31 -6.58 -29.92
CA VAL A 256 14.93 -5.28 -29.69
C VAL A 256 16.46 -5.37 -29.87
N GLN A 257 17.05 -6.47 -29.47
CA GLN A 257 18.50 -6.65 -29.60
C GLN A 257 18.95 -6.68 -31.07
N TYR A 258 18.18 -7.35 -31.93
CA TYR A 258 18.47 -7.44 -33.36
C TYR A 258 17.74 -6.37 -34.19
N GLN A 259 16.92 -5.56 -33.56
CA GLN A 259 16.08 -4.52 -34.23
C GLN A 259 15.29 -5.10 -35.41
N LYS A 260 14.74 -6.29 -35.22
CA LYS A 260 14.07 -7.04 -36.29
C LYS A 260 12.64 -7.39 -35.92
N ARG A 261 11.72 -7.17 -36.88
CA ARG A 261 10.36 -7.69 -36.74
C ARG A 261 10.37 -9.21 -36.86
N LEU A 262 9.93 -9.89 -35.78
CA LEU A 262 9.83 -11.35 -35.74
C LEU A 262 8.56 -11.84 -36.42
N ARG A 263 7.44 -11.17 -36.14
CA ARG A 263 6.15 -11.50 -36.74
C ARG A 263 5.17 -10.35 -36.73
N SER A 264 4.17 -10.43 -37.60
CA SER A 264 2.94 -9.65 -37.59
C SER A 264 1.78 -10.60 -37.29
N MET A 265 0.91 -10.18 -36.39
CA MET A 265 -0.27 -10.92 -35.93
C MET A 265 -1.50 -10.11 -36.31
N ASP A 266 -2.24 -10.64 -37.28
CA ASP A 266 -3.45 -10.05 -37.80
C ASP A 266 -4.69 -10.65 -37.10
N GLY A 267 -5.85 -10.05 -37.26
CA GLY A 267 -7.12 -10.56 -36.73
C GLY A 267 -8.04 -9.50 -36.14
N HIS A 268 -7.52 -8.37 -35.70
CA HIS A 268 -8.33 -7.25 -35.29
C HIS A 268 -8.98 -6.54 -36.49
N LEU A 269 -10.18 -6.00 -36.24
CA LEU A 269 -10.95 -5.25 -37.27
C LEU A 269 -10.81 -3.74 -37.15
N ALA A 270 -10.11 -3.29 -36.12
CA ALA A 270 -9.85 -1.87 -35.82
C ALA A 270 -8.52 -1.71 -35.09
N ARG A 271 -8.09 -0.45 -34.89
CA ARG A 271 -6.82 -0.12 -34.22
C ARG A 271 -6.64 -0.85 -32.89
N VAL A 272 -5.39 -1.19 -32.59
CA VAL A 272 -5.00 -1.91 -31.37
C VAL A 272 -4.50 -0.92 -30.32
N SER A 273 -5.38 -0.52 -29.41
CA SER A 273 -5.15 0.57 -28.45
C SER A 273 -4.41 0.16 -27.18
N CYS A 274 -4.41 -1.13 -26.83
CA CYS A 274 -3.74 -1.62 -25.62
C CYS A 274 -3.17 -3.02 -25.79
N LEU A 275 -2.07 -3.28 -25.11
CA LEU A 275 -1.33 -4.53 -25.13
C LEU A 275 -0.90 -4.90 -23.71
N CYS A 276 -0.87 -6.18 -23.37
CA CYS A 276 -0.35 -6.65 -22.09
C CYS A 276 0.15 -8.09 -22.18
N TRP A 277 1.26 -8.39 -21.51
CA TRP A 277 1.91 -9.69 -21.51
C TRP A 277 1.58 -10.54 -20.28
N ASN A 278 1.38 -11.82 -20.51
CA ASN A 278 1.42 -12.85 -19.48
C ASN A 278 2.34 -13.98 -19.94
N ASP A 279 3.63 -13.89 -19.57
CA ASP A 279 4.74 -14.72 -20.02
C ASP A 279 4.84 -14.77 -21.56
N HIS A 280 4.39 -15.85 -22.20
CA HIS A 280 4.41 -16.03 -23.66
C HIS A 280 3.07 -15.70 -24.34
N VAL A 281 2.06 -15.36 -23.56
CA VAL A 281 0.76 -14.93 -24.06
C VAL A 281 0.69 -13.42 -24.11
N LEU A 282 0.43 -12.89 -25.30
CA LEU A 282 0.16 -11.48 -25.52
C LEU A 282 -1.34 -11.25 -25.65
N SER A 283 -1.88 -10.38 -24.83
CA SER A 283 -3.27 -9.92 -24.97
C SER A 283 -3.30 -8.56 -25.63
N SER A 284 -4.17 -8.39 -26.61
CA SER A 284 -4.35 -7.17 -27.38
C SER A 284 -5.81 -6.73 -27.36
N GLY A 285 -6.06 -5.46 -27.02
CA GLY A 285 -7.39 -4.86 -27.01
C GLY A 285 -7.54 -3.87 -28.18
N SER A 286 -8.71 -3.89 -28.81
CA SER A 286 -9.00 -3.11 -30.01
C SER A 286 -10.17 -2.16 -29.81
N ARG A 287 -10.25 -1.18 -30.71
CA ARG A 287 -11.38 -0.26 -30.80
C ARG A 287 -12.71 -0.96 -31.13
N SER A 288 -12.65 -2.18 -31.68
CA SER A 288 -13.85 -3.01 -31.93
C SER A 288 -14.50 -3.54 -30.64
N GLY A 289 -13.90 -3.38 -29.46
CA GLY A 289 -14.36 -3.96 -28.21
C GLY A 289 -13.87 -5.40 -27.97
N LEU A 290 -13.16 -5.98 -28.93
CA LEU A 290 -12.62 -7.33 -28.83
C LEU A 290 -11.23 -7.34 -28.23
N ILE A 291 -10.96 -8.37 -27.43
CA ILE A 291 -9.64 -8.66 -26.87
C ILE A 291 -9.19 -9.99 -27.43
N HIS A 292 -8.05 -10.00 -28.11
CA HIS A 292 -7.45 -11.23 -28.61
C HIS A 292 -6.31 -11.68 -27.70
N GLN A 293 -6.17 -12.99 -27.56
CA GLN A 293 -5.00 -13.61 -26.94
C GLN A 293 -4.18 -14.34 -27.99
N HIS A 294 -2.88 -14.09 -27.96
CA HIS A 294 -1.91 -14.64 -28.91
C HIS A 294 -0.80 -15.40 -28.17
N ASP A 295 -0.54 -16.65 -28.57
CA ASP A 295 0.71 -17.32 -28.19
C ASP A 295 1.78 -16.94 -29.21
N VAL A 296 2.77 -16.19 -28.77
CA VAL A 296 3.82 -15.69 -29.67
C VAL A 296 4.79 -16.76 -30.16
N ARG A 297 4.76 -17.97 -29.60
CA ARG A 297 5.65 -19.09 -29.92
C ARG A 297 5.13 -19.96 -31.06
N VAL A 298 3.83 -19.98 -31.27
CA VAL A 298 3.14 -20.88 -32.21
C VAL A 298 2.81 -20.15 -33.51
N ALA A 299 2.89 -20.83 -34.64
CA ALA A 299 2.59 -20.22 -35.94
C ALA A 299 1.14 -19.73 -36.03
N ASP A 300 0.19 -20.56 -35.61
CA ASP A 300 -1.20 -20.16 -35.39
C ASP A 300 -1.32 -19.48 -34.03
N HIS A 301 -1.05 -18.18 -34.04
CA HIS A 301 -0.85 -17.39 -32.82
C HIS A 301 -2.14 -17.12 -32.04
N HIS A 302 -3.32 -17.17 -32.72
CA HIS A 302 -4.58 -16.81 -32.10
C HIS A 302 -5.08 -17.93 -31.19
N ILE A 303 -5.10 -17.69 -29.88
CA ILE A 303 -5.62 -18.66 -28.90
C ILE A 303 -7.11 -18.46 -28.73
N PHE A 304 -7.52 -17.20 -28.47
CA PHE A 304 -8.88 -16.92 -28.06
C PHE A 304 -9.26 -15.43 -28.23
N THR A 305 -10.58 -15.17 -28.29
CA THR A 305 -11.15 -13.82 -28.32
C THR A 305 -12.14 -13.64 -27.18
N PHE A 306 -11.90 -12.63 -26.32
CA PHE A 306 -12.90 -12.18 -25.36
C PHE A 306 -13.78 -11.11 -26.00
N GLY A 307 -15.09 -11.30 -25.87
CA GLY A 307 -16.11 -10.34 -26.25
C GLY A 307 -16.93 -9.93 -25.03
N GLY A 308 -17.01 -8.67 -24.75
CA GLY A 308 -17.77 -8.13 -23.62
C GLY A 308 -17.90 -6.62 -23.70
N HIS A 309 -16.82 -5.95 -24.10
CA HIS A 309 -16.86 -4.51 -24.33
C HIS A 309 -17.66 -4.17 -25.59
N THR A 310 -18.45 -3.12 -25.52
CA THR A 310 -19.24 -2.59 -26.65
C THR A 310 -18.55 -1.44 -27.38
N GLN A 311 -17.48 -0.90 -26.79
CA GLN A 311 -16.67 0.19 -27.33
C GLN A 311 -15.18 -0.14 -27.17
N GLU A 312 -14.33 0.81 -27.54
CA GLU A 312 -12.88 0.67 -27.53
C GLU A 312 -12.32 0.19 -26.17
N VAL A 313 -11.52 -0.89 -26.20
CA VAL A 313 -10.76 -1.36 -25.05
C VAL A 313 -9.50 -0.52 -24.94
N CYS A 314 -9.41 0.30 -23.92
CA CYS A 314 -8.30 1.26 -23.74
C CYS A 314 -7.34 0.92 -22.59
N GLY A 315 -7.75 0.04 -21.68
CA GLY A 315 -6.92 -0.46 -20.60
C GLY A 315 -6.86 -1.97 -20.58
N LEU A 316 -5.67 -2.55 -20.39
CA LEU A 316 -5.48 -4.00 -20.33
C LEU A 316 -4.30 -4.31 -19.39
N THR A 317 -4.50 -5.20 -18.42
CA THR A 317 -3.43 -5.57 -17.50
C THR A 317 -3.65 -6.94 -16.87
N TRP A 318 -2.60 -7.75 -16.76
CA TRP A 318 -2.61 -9.04 -16.08
C TRP A 318 -2.33 -8.90 -14.59
N SER A 319 -2.99 -9.72 -13.79
CA SER A 319 -2.66 -9.83 -12.36
C SER A 319 -1.22 -10.35 -12.17
N PRO A 320 -0.55 -9.99 -11.06
CA PRO A 320 0.84 -10.39 -10.81
C PRO A 320 1.06 -11.91 -10.77
N ASP A 321 0.02 -12.67 -10.43
CA ASP A 321 0.02 -14.14 -10.39
C ASP A 321 -0.41 -14.77 -11.73
N GLY A 322 -0.74 -13.96 -12.75
CA GLY A 322 -1.12 -14.39 -14.09
C GLY A 322 -2.49 -15.06 -14.20
N LYS A 323 -3.31 -15.02 -13.14
CA LYS A 323 -4.61 -15.74 -13.13
C LYS A 323 -5.76 -14.95 -13.73
N TYR A 324 -5.69 -13.63 -13.64
CA TYR A 324 -6.76 -12.74 -14.07
C TYR A 324 -6.24 -11.68 -15.04
N LEU A 325 -7.01 -11.44 -16.08
CA LEU A 325 -6.86 -10.30 -16.96
C LEU A 325 -7.92 -9.26 -16.59
N ALA A 326 -7.52 -8.02 -16.38
CA ALA A 326 -8.45 -6.89 -16.24
C ALA A 326 -8.46 -6.10 -17.54
N SER A 327 -9.65 -5.74 -18.04
CA SER A 327 -9.84 -4.87 -19.19
C SER A 327 -10.75 -3.72 -18.84
N GLY A 328 -10.43 -2.53 -19.34
CA GLY A 328 -11.24 -1.32 -19.21
C GLY A 328 -11.57 -0.75 -20.58
N GLY A 329 -12.76 -0.24 -20.73
CA GLY A 329 -13.25 0.25 -22.02
C GLY A 329 -13.88 1.64 -21.98
N ASN A 330 -14.12 2.17 -23.16
CA ASN A 330 -14.84 3.42 -23.36
C ASN A 330 -16.36 3.27 -23.07
N ASP A 331 -16.85 2.06 -22.88
CA ASP A 331 -18.19 1.73 -22.40
C ASP A 331 -18.35 1.88 -20.88
N ASN A 332 -17.36 2.44 -20.20
CA ASN A 332 -17.29 2.66 -18.75
C ASN A 332 -17.23 1.39 -17.91
N MET A 333 -17.04 0.23 -18.55
CA MET A 333 -16.99 -1.06 -17.90
C MET A 333 -15.55 -1.48 -17.60
N VAL A 334 -15.40 -2.21 -16.50
CA VAL A 334 -14.19 -2.99 -16.23
C VAL A 334 -14.58 -4.45 -16.12
N TYR A 335 -13.95 -5.31 -16.90
CA TYR A 335 -14.14 -6.75 -16.82
C TYR A 335 -12.93 -7.44 -16.22
N ILE A 336 -13.18 -8.50 -15.46
CA ILE A 336 -12.15 -9.40 -14.93
C ILE A 336 -12.37 -10.76 -15.56
N TRP A 337 -11.38 -11.21 -16.33
CA TRP A 337 -11.40 -12.46 -17.08
C TRP A 337 -10.49 -13.49 -16.42
N PRO A 338 -10.91 -14.76 -16.32
CA PRO A 338 -10.04 -15.81 -15.83
C PRO A 338 -9.06 -16.27 -16.91
N MET A 339 -7.86 -16.67 -16.51
CA MET A 339 -7.00 -17.45 -17.39
C MET A 339 -7.42 -18.92 -17.33
N THR A 340 -8.46 -19.29 -18.05
CA THR A 340 -8.93 -20.69 -18.11
C THR A 340 -8.74 -21.26 -19.49
N THR A 341 -8.42 -22.55 -19.53
CA THR A 341 -8.32 -23.37 -20.74
C THR A 341 -9.64 -24.10 -21.08
N GLY A 342 -10.78 -23.64 -20.54
CA GLY A 342 -12.09 -24.29 -20.69
C GLY A 342 -13.00 -23.57 -21.71
N SER A 343 -14.12 -24.19 -22.04
CA SER A 343 -15.05 -23.76 -23.10
C SER A 343 -15.97 -22.59 -22.75
N GLU A 344 -15.95 -22.06 -21.53
CA GLU A 344 -16.78 -20.95 -21.09
C GLU A 344 -15.90 -19.72 -20.77
N TYR A 345 -15.87 -18.80 -21.70
CA TYR A 345 -15.05 -17.57 -21.64
C TYR A 345 -15.89 -16.36 -21.23
N GLN A 346 -16.59 -16.48 -20.11
CA GLN A 346 -17.32 -15.35 -19.54
C GLN A 346 -16.45 -14.60 -18.54
N ALA A 347 -16.64 -13.29 -18.45
CA ALA A 347 -16.03 -12.49 -17.42
C ALA A 347 -16.50 -12.96 -16.04
N ILE A 348 -15.57 -13.14 -15.11
CA ILE A 348 -15.89 -13.47 -13.70
C ILE A 348 -16.67 -12.32 -13.08
N HIS A 349 -16.26 -11.10 -13.37
CA HIS A 349 -16.90 -9.88 -12.87
C HIS A 349 -17.02 -8.85 -13.97
N SER A 350 -18.16 -8.15 -13.99
CA SER A 350 -18.42 -6.95 -14.75
C SER A 350 -18.66 -5.80 -13.77
N LEU A 351 -17.73 -4.85 -13.71
CA LEU A 351 -17.73 -3.75 -12.75
C LEU A 351 -18.21 -2.51 -13.50
N ASN A 352 -19.38 -1.98 -13.12
CA ASN A 352 -20.10 -0.91 -13.82
C ASN A 352 -20.26 0.39 -13.03
N GLU A 353 -19.45 0.59 -11.99
CA GLU A 353 -19.58 1.78 -11.15
C GLU A 353 -18.94 3.03 -11.77
N HIS A 354 -18.04 2.90 -12.75
CA HIS A 354 -17.46 4.03 -13.46
C HIS A 354 -18.48 4.71 -14.37
N GLN A 355 -18.40 6.04 -14.47
CA GLN A 355 -19.26 6.87 -15.31
C GLN A 355 -18.49 7.50 -16.49
N GLY A 356 -17.27 7.08 -16.73
CA GLY A 356 -16.39 7.53 -17.79
C GLY A 356 -15.47 6.42 -18.24
N ALA A 357 -14.88 6.57 -19.44
CA ALA A 357 -13.97 5.60 -20.01
C ALA A 357 -12.87 5.16 -19.03
N VAL A 358 -12.62 3.87 -18.93
CA VAL A 358 -11.63 3.31 -18.02
C VAL A 358 -10.40 2.86 -18.81
N LYS A 359 -9.36 3.68 -18.80
CA LYS A 359 -8.05 3.36 -19.36
C LYS A 359 -7.07 2.92 -18.29
N ALA A 360 -7.02 3.65 -17.20
CA ALA A 360 -6.06 3.45 -16.15
C ALA A 360 -6.41 2.20 -15.34
N LEU A 361 -5.58 1.18 -15.42
CA LEU A 361 -5.70 -0.08 -14.67
C LEU A 361 -4.35 -0.46 -14.10
N ALA A 362 -4.33 -0.87 -12.83
CA ALA A 362 -3.11 -1.37 -12.19
C ALA A 362 -3.44 -2.43 -11.13
N TRP A 363 -2.77 -3.57 -11.17
CA TRP A 363 -2.83 -4.56 -10.10
C TRP A 363 -1.85 -4.24 -8.99
N CYS A 364 -2.26 -4.49 -7.77
CA CYS A 364 -1.40 -4.30 -6.61
C CYS A 364 -0.34 -5.42 -6.55
N PRO A 365 0.98 -5.11 -6.68
CA PRO A 365 2.01 -6.15 -6.80
C PRO A 365 2.23 -6.97 -5.52
N TRP A 366 1.81 -6.48 -4.35
CA TRP A 366 1.92 -7.20 -3.07
C TRP A 366 0.58 -7.78 -2.60
N GLN A 367 -0.52 -7.54 -3.32
CA GLN A 367 -1.86 -8.08 -3.07
C GLN A 367 -2.52 -8.41 -4.41
N PRO A 368 -2.31 -9.62 -4.96
CA PRO A 368 -2.71 -9.95 -6.34
C PRO A 368 -4.23 -9.90 -6.58
N ASN A 369 -5.03 -9.87 -5.52
CA ASN A 369 -6.50 -9.77 -5.61
C ASN A 369 -7.01 -8.33 -5.67
N ILE A 370 -6.12 -7.35 -5.62
CA ILE A 370 -6.51 -5.94 -5.60
C ILE A 370 -6.19 -5.28 -6.94
N LEU A 371 -7.22 -4.72 -7.54
CA LEU A 371 -7.16 -3.96 -8.77
C LEU A 371 -7.48 -2.49 -8.47
N ALA A 372 -6.70 -1.57 -9.01
CA ALA A 372 -7.00 -0.15 -9.06
C ALA A 372 -7.46 0.21 -10.47
N SER A 373 -8.52 0.99 -10.60
CA SER A 373 -9.02 1.53 -11.86
C SER A 373 -9.21 3.04 -11.77
N GLY A 374 -9.02 3.73 -12.88
CA GLY A 374 -9.21 5.16 -12.98
C GLY A 374 -10.18 5.54 -14.10
N GLY A 375 -11.16 6.37 -13.77
CA GLY A 375 -12.18 6.83 -14.70
C GLY A 375 -11.79 8.09 -15.46
N GLY A 376 -12.35 8.23 -16.64
CA GLY A 376 -12.16 9.36 -17.54
C GLY A 376 -12.77 10.67 -17.03
N THR A 377 -12.88 11.66 -17.90
CA THR A 377 -13.27 13.05 -17.57
C THR A 377 -14.63 13.15 -16.85
N SER A 378 -15.59 12.30 -17.21
CA SER A 378 -16.93 12.32 -16.61
C SER A 378 -16.99 11.67 -15.24
N ASP A 379 -16.07 10.75 -14.91
CA ASP A 379 -16.05 9.99 -13.65
C ASP A 379 -15.03 10.52 -12.65
N ARG A 380 -13.77 10.74 -13.05
CA ARG A 380 -12.66 11.30 -12.27
C ARG A 380 -12.29 10.51 -11.01
N HIS A 381 -12.83 9.32 -10.81
CA HIS A 381 -12.60 8.50 -9.62
C HIS A 381 -11.48 7.49 -9.83
N ILE A 382 -10.68 7.32 -8.79
CA ILE A 382 -9.86 6.12 -8.60
C ILE A 382 -10.66 5.17 -7.73
N ARG A 383 -10.89 3.94 -8.22
CA ARG A 383 -11.57 2.87 -7.46
C ARG A 383 -10.63 1.72 -7.20
N ILE A 384 -10.74 1.16 -6.00
CA ILE A 384 -9.99 -0.04 -5.59
C ILE A 384 -10.97 -1.19 -5.47
N TRP A 385 -10.68 -2.28 -6.15
CA TRP A 385 -11.55 -3.45 -6.25
C TRP A 385 -10.92 -4.68 -5.63
N ASN A 386 -11.76 -5.53 -5.06
CA ASN A 386 -11.38 -6.89 -4.74
C ASN A 386 -11.79 -7.82 -5.89
N ALA A 387 -10.82 -8.34 -6.62
CA ALA A 387 -11.05 -9.19 -7.80
C ALA A 387 -11.73 -10.54 -7.48
N ASN A 388 -11.63 -11.02 -6.24
CA ASN A 388 -12.29 -12.27 -5.84
C ASN A 388 -13.80 -12.10 -5.64
N SER A 389 -14.21 -10.94 -5.09
CA SER A 389 -15.62 -10.68 -4.78
C SER A 389 -16.31 -9.75 -5.78
N GLY A 390 -15.56 -9.11 -6.67
CA GLY A 390 -16.08 -8.08 -7.58
C GLY A 390 -16.55 -6.81 -6.88
N SER A 391 -16.21 -6.60 -5.60
CA SER A 391 -16.69 -5.46 -4.82
C SER A 391 -15.71 -4.29 -4.83
N CYS A 392 -16.24 -3.06 -4.88
CA CYS A 392 -15.48 -1.84 -4.68
C CYS A 392 -15.14 -1.68 -3.19
N ILE A 393 -13.84 -1.61 -2.87
CA ILE A 393 -13.34 -1.43 -1.50
C ILE A 393 -13.31 0.07 -1.14
N SER A 394 -12.88 0.90 -2.09
CA SER A 394 -12.67 2.32 -1.88
C SER A 394 -12.83 3.07 -3.20
N ALA A 395 -13.41 4.26 -3.14
CA ALA A 395 -13.52 5.19 -4.25
C ALA A 395 -13.03 6.56 -3.81
N LEU A 396 -12.21 7.20 -4.64
CA LEU A 396 -11.64 8.53 -4.41
C LEU A 396 -11.91 9.41 -5.61
N ASP A 397 -12.62 10.54 -5.42
CA ASP A 397 -12.71 11.59 -6.44
C ASP A 397 -11.39 12.39 -6.46
N THR A 398 -10.73 12.39 -7.60
CA THR A 398 -9.49 13.14 -7.82
C THR A 398 -9.74 14.51 -8.45
N CYS A 399 -11.00 14.83 -8.75
CA CYS A 399 -11.44 16.04 -9.44
C CYS A 399 -10.84 16.23 -10.85
N SER A 400 -10.18 15.23 -11.41
CA SER A 400 -9.51 15.28 -12.72
C SER A 400 -9.59 13.93 -13.43
N GLN A 401 -9.48 13.93 -14.76
CA GLN A 401 -9.38 12.73 -15.56
C GLN A 401 -8.19 11.87 -15.11
N VAL A 402 -8.40 10.58 -14.90
CA VAL A 402 -7.33 9.63 -14.56
C VAL A 402 -6.94 8.86 -15.83
N SER A 403 -5.76 9.16 -16.36
CA SER A 403 -5.27 8.59 -17.62
C SER A 403 -4.43 7.33 -17.43
N SER A 404 -3.70 7.25 -16.33
CA SER A 404 -2.81 6.11 -16.04
C SER A 404 -2.65 5.91 -14.53
N LEU A 405 -2.43 4.66 -14.12
CA LEU A 405 -2.18 4.26 -12.74
C LEU A 405 -1.00 3.30 -12.68
N VAL A 406 -0.14 3.48 -11.69
CA VAL A 406 0.99 2.59 -11.43
C VAL A 406 1.20 2.42 -9.92
N PHE A 407 1.35 1.19 -9.45
CA PHE A 407 1.74 0.93 -8.07
C PHE A 407 3.25 0.96 -7.91
N ALA A 408 3.73 1.70 -6.91
CA ALA A 408 5.13 1.77 -6.52
C ALA A 408 5.42 0.79 -5.37
N PRO A 409 6.00 -0.40 -5.65
CA PRO A 409 6.16 -1.46 -4.66
C PRO A 409 7.12 -1.09 -3.53
N ASN A 410 8.10 -0.25 -3.81
CA ASN A 410 9.13 0.16 -2.85
C ASN A 410 8.54 0.86 -1.60
N TYR A 411 7.47 1.64 -1.78
CA TYR A 411 6.84 2.43 -0.73
C TYR A 411 5.38 2.07 -0.45
N LYS A 412 4.83 1.11 -1.20
CA LYS A 412 3.41 0.74 -1.16
C LYS A 412 2.52 1.97 -1.41
N GLU A 413 2.79 2.65 -2.50
CA GLU A 413 2.07 3.84 -2.92
C GLU A 413 1.49 3.63 -4.33
N LEU A 414 0.47 4.41 -4.65
CA LEU A 414 -0.16 4.44 -5.95
C LEU A 414 0.17 5.78 -6.61
N VAL A 415 0.52 5.77 -7.88
CA VAL A 415 0.76 6.95 -8.69
C VAL A 415 -0.32 7.06 -9.74
N SER A 416 -0.88 8.25 -9.90
CA SER A 416 -1.89 8.54 -10.92
C SER A 416 -1.45 9.69 -11.82
N GLY A 417 -1.65 9.52 -13.13
CA GLY A 417 -1.52 10.57 -14.13
C GLY A 417 -2.86 11.21 -14.39
N HIS A 418 -2.88 12.54 -14.44
CA HIS A 418 -4.10 13.33 -14.57
C HIS A 418 -4.09 14.15 -15.87
N GLY A 419 -5.26 14.18 -16.50
CA GLY A 419 -5.52 15.06 -17.63
C GLY A 419 -6.29 16.30 -17.22
N PHE A 420 -7.17 16.76 -18.09
CA PHE A 420 -7.92 18.00 -17.94
C PHE A 420 -8.35 18.31 -16.51
N ALA A 421 -8.12 19.52 -16.11
CA ALA A 421 -8.26 20.21 -14.84
C ALA A 421 -7.00 20.27 -13.98
N HIS A 422 -6.05 19.34 -14.08
CA HIS A 422 -4.87 19.37 -13.23
C HIS A 422 -3.53 19.15 -13.94
N ASP A 423 -3.47 18.37 -15.02
CA ASP A 423 -2.28 18.11 -15.87
C ASP A 423 -1.02 17.73 -15.07
N LYS A 424 -1.18 16.90 -14.05
CA LYS A 424 -0.11 16.56 -13.10
C LYS A 424 -0.11 15.09 -12.74
N VAL A 425 0.96 14.67 -12.08
CA VAL A 425 1.11 13.35 -11.51
C VAL A 425 0.95 13.44 -10.00
N ILE A 426 0.11 12.56 -9.41
CA ILE A 426 -0.16 12.57 -7.97
C ILE A 426 0.24 11.23 -7.37
N ILE A 427 0.90 11.28 -6.20
CA ILE A 427 1.30 10.12 -5.43
C ILE A 427 0.37 9.97 -4.24
N TRP A 428 -0.22 8.79 -4.08
CA TRP A 428 -1.18 8.43 -3.04
C TRP A 428 -0.63 7.36 -2.13
N LYS A 429 -0.85 7.47 -0.86
CA LYS A 429 -0.49 6.45 0.12
C LYS A 429 -1.52 5.32 0.12
N TYR A 430 -1.10 4.11 -0.19
CA TYR A 430 -1.97 2.95 -0.10
C TYR A 430 -1.96 2.34 1.33
N PRO A 431 -3.10 1.87 1.89
CA PRO A 431 -4.44 1.83 1.31
C PRO A 431 -5.31 3.08 1.55
N SER A 432 -4.84 4.06 2.31
CA SER A 432 -5.65 5.20 2.76
C SER A 432 -6.03 6.17 1.65
N LEU A 433 -5.40 6.08 0.47
CA LEU A 433 -5.53 7.00 -0.66
C LEU A 433 -5.36 8.48 -0.27
N SER A 434 -4.59 8.74 0.80
CA SER A 434 -4.22 10.10 1.17
C SER A 434 -3.11 10.61 0.26
N LYS A 435 -3.23 11.85 -0.19
CA LYS A 435 -2.25 12.50 -1.04
C LYS A 435 -0.91 12.63 -0.32
N VAL A 436 0.17 12.17 -0.96
CA VAL A 436 1.55 12.25 -0.46
C VAL A 436 2.30 13.40 -1.10
N ALA A 437 2.22 13.50 -2.42
CA ALA A 437 2.88 14.55 -3.20
C ALA A 437 2.14 14.79 -4.51
N GLU A 438 2.31 15.98 -5.05
CA GLU A 438 1.95 16.38 -6.40
C GLU A 438 3.22 16.72 -7.16
N LEU A 439 3.34 16.20 -8.39
CA LEU A 439 4.45 16.46 -9.29
C LEU A 439 3.90 17.33 -10.42
N GLU A 440 4.22 18.60 -10.32
CA GLU A 440 3.73 19.64 -11.22
C GLU A 440 4.80 19.98 -12.24
N GLY A 441 4.37 20.25 -13.47
CA GLY A 441 5.31 20.67 -14.51
C GLY A 441 4.78 20.47 -15.93
N HIS A 442 3.96 19.43 -16.19
CA HIS A 442 3.32 19.28 -17.49
C HIS A 442 2.36 20.45 -17.75
N GLU A 443 2.29 20.87 -19.00
CA GLU A 443 1.47 22.02 -19.47
C GLU A 443 0.18 21.53 -20.15
N ASP A 444 0.07 20.22 -20.42
CA ASP A 444 -1.12 19.58 -20.98
C ASP A 444 -1.30 18.20 -20.32
N ARG A 445 -2.40 17.54 -20.63
CA ARG A 445 -2.82 16.29 -20.01
C ARG A 445 -1.75 15.20 -20.05
N VAL A 446 -1.53 14.56 -18.93
CA VAL A 446 -0.69 13.37 -18.84
C VAL A 446 -1.43 12.21 -19.53
N LEU A 447 -0.78 11.56 -20.49
CA LEU A 447 -1.34 10.48 -21.30
C LEU A 447 -1.02 9.10 -20.73
N ASN A 448 0.22 8.88 -20.30
CA ASN A 448 0.65 7.59 -19.77
C ASN A 448 1.73 7.73 -18.69
N LEU A 449 1.82 6.72 -17.84
CA LEU A 449 2.87 6.56 -16.83
C LEU A 449 3.58 5.23 -17.02
N ALA A 450 4.88 5.21 -16.78
CA ALA A 450 5.66 3.98 -16.67
C ALA A 450 6.60 4.05 -15.47
N LEU A 451 6.89 2.90 -14.87
CA LEU A 451 7.79 2.80 -13.73
C LEU A 451 9.12 2.18 -14.19
N SER A 452 10.23 2.74 -13.70
CA SER A 452 11.56 2.18 -13.96
C SER A 452 11.68 0.76 -13.40
N PRO A 453 12.56 -0.10 -13.97
CA PRO A 453 12.71 -1.49 -13.53
C PRO A 453 13.08 -1.65 -12.05
N ASP A 454 13.80 -0.70 -11.48
CA ASP A 454 14.16 -0.64 -10.06
C ASP A 454 13.06 -0.03 -9.17
N ALA A 455 11.97 0.41 -9.80
CA ALA A 455 10.85 1.10 -9.18
C ALA A 455 11.24 2.37 -8.40
N SER A 456 12.32 3.05 -8.80
CA SER A 456 12.76 4.31 -8.18
C SER A 456 12.20 5.55 -8.86
N THR A 457 12.00 5.48 -10.16
CA THR A 457 11.66 6.61 -11.03
C THR A 457 10.35 6.36 -11.77
N VAL A 458 9.51 7.37 -11.84
CA VAL A 458 8.30 7.38 -12.68
C VAL A 458 8.59 8.20 -13.93
N ALA A 459 8.28 7.64 -15.08
CA ALA A 459 8.19 8.39 -16.33
C ALA A 459 6.74 8.78 -16.57
N SER A 460 6.50 10.02 -16.94
CA SER A 460 5.20 10.52 -17.40
C SER A 460 5.35 11.11 -18.77
N VAL A 461 4.44 10.79 -19.67
CA VAL A 461 4.34 11.39 -20.98
C VAL A 461 3.04 12.18 -21.08
N ALA A 462 3.10 13.36 -21.65
CA ALA A 462 1.93 14.24 -21.77
C ALA A 462 1.77 14.77 -23.21
N ALA A 463 0.63 15.37 -23.43
CA ALA A 463 0.29 15.99 -24.72
C ALA A 463 1.08 17.29 -25.01
N ASP A 464 1.83 17.78 -24.02
CA ASP A 464 2.81 18.88 -24.15
C ASP A 464 4.08 18.47 -24.90
N GLU A 465 4.09 17.29 -25.51
CA GLU A 465 5.22 16.72 -26.24
C GLU A 465 6.48 16.53 -25.38
N THR A 466 6.31 16.33 -24.08
CA THR A 466 7.43 16.06 -23.17
C THR A 466 7.24 14.74 -22.42
N ILE A 467 8.37 14.07 -22.16
CA ILE A 467 8.45 12.97 -21.19
C ILE A 467 9.26 13.46 -20.00
N ARG A 468 8.68 13.35 -18.80
CA ARG A 468 9.32 13.78 -17.56
C ARG A 468 9.63 12.60 -16.66
N LEU A 469 10.84 12.58 -16.13
CA LEU A 469 11.31 11.54 -15.22
C LEU A 469 11.34 12.08 -13.78
N TRP A 470 10.63 11.39 -12.89
CA TRP A 470 10.45 11.80 -11.50
C TRP A 470 11.08 10.77 -10.56
N LYS A 471 12.19 11.12 -9.92
CA LYS A 471 12.87 10.26 -8.95
C LYS A 471 12.17 10.33 -7.60
N SER A 472 11.08 9.55 -7.46
CA SER A 472 10.16 9.65 -6.32
C SER A 472 10.30 8.51 -5.31
N PHE A 473 10.92 7.38 -5.68
CA PHE A 473 10.89 6.14 -4.90
C PHE A 473 12.28 5.57 -4.63
N GLU A 474 13.31 6.40 -4.58
CA GLU A 474 14.66 5.96 -4.26
C GLU A 474 14.71 5.33 -2.86
N LYS A 475 15.28 4.14 -2.76
CA LYS A 475 15.51 3.48 -1.48
C LYS A 475 16.58 4.22 -0.70
N ASP A 476 16.24 4.73 0.49
CA ASP A 476 17.23 5.29 1.42
C ASP A 476 18.37 4.27 1.61
N ALA A 477 19.58 4.64 1.24
CA ALA A 477 20.77 3.81 1.38
C ALA A 477 21.04 3.38 2.84
N VAL A 478 20.42 4.06 3.81
CA VAL A 478 20.58 3.84 5.26
C VAL A 478 19.76 2.66 5.78
N LYS A 479 18.75 2.17 5.04
CA LYS A 479 17.93 1.02 5.45
C LYS A 479 18.40 -0.28 4.82
N LYS A 480 19.70 -0.62 4.99
CA LYS A 480 20.09 -2.02 4.83
C LYS A 480 19.32 -2.84 5.86
N PRO A 481 18.59 -3.90 5.50
CA PRO A 481 17.98 -4.77 6.48
C PRO A 481 19.11 -5.24 7.41
N LYS A 482 18.98 -4.98 8.71
CA LYS A 482 19.84 -5.63 9.70
C LYS A 482 19.54 -7.11 9.55
N PHE A 483 20.40 -7.82 8.86
CA PHE A 483 20.47 -9.26 8.96
C PHE A 483 20.75 -9.56 10.44
N THR A 484 19.72 -9.91 11.18
CA THR A 484 19.89 -10.65 12.42
C THR A 484 20.47 -12.00 11.99
N SER A 485 21.79 -12.07 11.97
CA SER A 485 22.49 -13.34 11.94
C SER A 485 22.10 -14.07 13.23
N SER A 486 21.09 -14.93 13.11
CA SER A 486 20.92 -16.01 14.08
C SER A 486 22.16 -16.88 13.93
N ILE A 487 23.10 -16.70 14.84
CA ILE A 487 24.24 -17.58 15.01
C ILE A 487 23.65 -18.95 15.38
N ILE A 488 23.50 -19.80 14.40
CA ILE A 488 23.37 -21.23 14.60
C ILE A 488 24.76 -21.70 14.97
N GLN A 489 25.06 -21.76 16.25
CA GLN A 489 26.17 -22.55 16.76
C GLN A 489 25.82 -24.02 16.51
N GLN A 490 26.33 -24.53 15.40
CA GLN A 490 26.45 -25.97 15.22
C GLN A 490 27.56 -26.46 16.16
N HIS A 491 27.17 -27.07 17.28
CA HIS A 491 28.04 -27.92 18.02
C HIS A 491 28.28 -29.19 17.18
N ILE A 492 29.45 -29.25 16.54
CA ILE A 492 30.01 -30.49 16.03
C ILE A 492 30.59 -31.25 17.22
N ARG A 493 30.08 -32.40 17.45
CA ARG A 493 30.76 -33.54 18.04
C ARG A 493 30.40 -34.79 17.25
#